data_7e318f2d6e45bdad0734b33a57a37940
#
_entry.id   7e318f2d6e45bdad0734b33a57a37940
#
_cell.length_a   1.000
_cell.length_b   1.000
_cell.length_c   1.000
_cell.angle_alpha   90.00
_cell.angle_beta   90.00
_cell.angle_gamma   90.00
#
_symmetry.space_group_name_H-M   'P 1'
#
loop_
_entity.id
_entity.type
_entity.pdbx_description
1 polymer ?
#
loop_
_entity_poly.entity_id
_entity_poly.type
_entity_poly.pdbx_seq_one_letter_code
_entity_poly.pdbx_strand_id
1 'polypeptide(L)'
;KWYIPELNDLNITLGFVLIFGCLILFAHRFYSLFICSFVLLYIVVTILPLSNDYKLTMLDVGQGDAILFETNRQESLLIDTGGKLLQEGESSQHNISKFHILPTLKKHGIKKIDYLIVTHPHIEHMGELNFLIE
;
A
#
# COMPACT_ATOMS: atom_id res chain seq x y z
N LYS A 1 9.16 10.27 -6.50
CA LYS A 1 9.75 8.95 -6.11
C LYS A 1 8.71 7.88 -6.42
N TRP A 2 9.08 6.89 -7.23
CA TRP A 2 8.24 5.74 -7.48
C TRP A 2 8.41 4.77 -6.30
N TYR A 3 7.33 4.41 -5.64
CA TYR A 3 7.32 3.34 -4.64
C TYR A 3 6.96 2.04 -5.35
N ILE A 4 7.85 1.06 -5.27
CA ILE A 4 7.59 -0.30 -5.71
C ILE A 4 6.97 -1.01 -4.50
N PRO A 5 5.78 -1.64 -4.63
CA PRO A 5 5.21 -2.44 -3.55
C PRO A 5 6.20 -3.52 -3.09
N GLU A 6 6.20 -3.85 -1.81
CA GLU A 6 7.02 -4.95 -1.30
C GLU A 6 6.54 -6.25 -1.96
N LEU A 7 7.42 -6.86 -2.75
CA LEU A 7 7.19 -8.18 -3.34
C LEU A 7 7.47 -9.23 -2.27
N ASN A 8 6.56 -10.19 -2.09
CA ASN A 8 6.83 -11.33 -1.23
C ASN A 8 7.78 -12.32 -1.92
N ASP A 9 8.42 -13.18 -1.14
CA ASP A 9 9.42 -14.14 -1.65
C ASP A 9 8.85 -15.09 -2.72
N LEU A 10 7.55 -15.41 -2.62
CA LEU A 10 6.86 -16.24 -3.60
C LEU A 10 6.79 -15.56 -4.97
N ASN A 11 6.47 -14.26 -5.02
CA ASN A 11 6.38 -13.50 -6.26
C ASN A 11 7.74 -13.35 -6.93
N ILE A 12 8.78 -13.14 -6.12
CA ILE A 12 10.15 -13.05 -6.60
C ILE A 12 10.57 -14.39 -7.20
N THR A 13 10.34 -15.49 -6.48
CA THR A 13 10.68 -16.85 -6.94
C THR A 13 9.93 -17.22 -8.23
N LEU A 14 8.62 -16.92 -8.29
CA LEU A 14 7.81 -17.15 -9.49
C LEU A 14 8.33 -16.34 -10.69
N GLY A 15 8.69 -15.09 -10.46
CA GLY A 15 9.29 -14.23 -11.47
C GLY A 15 10.57 -14.82 -12.06
N PHE A 16 11.48 -15.29 -11.22
CA PHE A 16 12.71 -15.94 -11.68
C PHE A 16 12.44 -17.23 -12.48
N VAL A 17 11.55 -18.10 -12.00
CA VAL A 17 11.21 -19.36 -12.68
C VAL A 17 10.64 -19.07 -14.07
N LEU A 18 9.79 -18.08 -14.21
CA LEU A 18 9.17 -17.71 -15.48
C LEU A 18 10.16 -17.05 -16.45
N ILE A 19 11.03 -16.16 -15.98
CA ILE A 19 12.09 -15.58 -16.80
C ILE A 19 13.01 -16.66 -17.32
N PHE A 20 13.45 -17.59 -16.46
CA PHE A 20 14.35 -18.68 -16.85
C PHE A 20 13.67 -19.64 -17.83
N GLY A 21 12.40 -19.98 -17.63
CA GLY A 21 11.60 -20.77 -18.55
C GLY A 21 11.47 -20.10 -19.91
N CYS A 22 11.19 -18.81 -19.94
CA CYS A 22 11.12 -18.03 -21.19
C CYS A 22 12.45 -18.00 -21.94
N LEU A 23 13.58 -17.85 -21.27
CA LEU A 23 14.91 -17.87 -21.88
C LEU A 23 15.23 -19.24 -22.49
N ILE A 24 14.87 -20.34 -21.82
CA ILE A 24 15.06 -21.71 -22.34
C ILE A 24 14.22 -21.92 -23.62
N LEU A 25 12.93 -21.52 -23.59
CA LEU A 25 12.04 -21.65 -24.73
C LEU A 25 12.48 -20.81 -25.91
N PHE A 26 12.99 -19.61 -25.66
CA PHE A 26 13.56 -18.74 -26.71
C PHE A 26 14.80 -19.36 -27.36
N ALA A 27 15.70 -19.93 -26.56
CA ALA A 27 16.92 -20.60 -27.06
C ALA A 27 16.60 -21.79 -27.94
N HIS A 28 15.48 -22.49 -27.73
CA HIS A 28 15.03 -23.62 -28.55
C HIS A 28 14.10 -23.22 -29.73
N ARG A 29 13.95 -21.95 -30.06
CA ARG A 29 13.08 -21.42 -31.13
C ARG A 29 11.60 -21.78 -31.01
N PHE A 30 11.09 -22.05 -29.82
CA PHE A 30 9.67 -22.30 -29.59
C PHE A 30 8.91 -21.00 -29.31
N TYR A 31 8.89 -20.10 -30.31
CA TYR A 31 8.29 -18.76 -30.15
C TYR A 31 6.82 -18.77 -29.67
N SER A 32 6.03 -19.75 -30.15
CA SER A 32 4.63 -19.88 -29.73
C SER A 32 4.51 -20.22 -28.24
N LEU A 33 5.32 -21.15 -27.75
CA LEU A 33 5.36 -21.50 -26.32
C LEU A 33 5.89 -20.34 -25.48
N PHE A 34 6.85 -19.58 -26.00
CA PHE A 34 7.36 -18.37 -25.37
C PHE A 34 6.24 -17.34 -25.17
N ILE A 35 5.48 -17.03 -26.23
CA ILE A 35 4.34 -16.10 -26.15
C ILE A 35 3.27 -16.62 -25.17
N CYS A 36 2.90 -17.90 -25.25
CA CYS A 36 1.94 -18.50 -24.32
C CYS A 36 2.39 -18.40 -22.87
N SER A 37 3.68 -18.63 -22.61
CA SER A 37 4.23 -18.52 -21.26
C SER A 37 4.18 -17.09 -20.73
N PHE A 38 4.43 -16.10 -21.57
CA PHE A 38 4.31 -14.67 -21.22
C PHE A 38 2.85 -14.26 -20.94
N VAL A 39 1.93 -14.73 -21.75
CA VAL A 39 0.48 -14.48 -21.55
C VAL A 39 0.02 -15.15 -20.27
N LEU A 40 0.44 -16.40 -20.02
CA LEU A 40 0.11 -17.10 -18.78
C LEU A 40 0.66 -16.39 -17.55
N LEU A 41 1.92 -15.93 -17.62
CA LEU A 41 2.52 -15.13 -16.55
C LEU A 41 1.71 -13.87 -16.26
N TYR A 42 1.34 -13.13 -17.30
CA TYR A 42 0.54 -11.93 -17.15
C TYR A 42 -0.80 -12.24 -16.46
N ILE A 43 -1.46 -13.32 -16.87
CA ILE A 43 -2.71 -13.78 -16.27
C ILE A 43 -2.51 -14.16 -14.80
N VAL A 44 -1.46 -14.91 -14.48
CA VAL A 44 -1.16 -15.32 -13.09
C VAL A 44 -0.89 -14.10 -12.20
N VAL A 45 -0.08 -13.15 -12.66
CA VAL A 45 0.26 -11.94 -11.89
C VAL A 45 -0.95 -11.02 -11.73
N THR A 46 -1.87 -10.98 -12.70
CA THR A 46 -3.01 -10.04 -12.65
C THR A 46 -4.26 -10.61 -12.01
N ILE A 47 -4.48 -11.93 -12.08
CA ILE A 47 -5.72 -12.57 -11.61
C ILE A 47 -5.55 -13.23 -10.24
N LEU A 48 -4.37 -13.77 -9.92
CA LEU A 48 -4.15 -14.33 -8.59
C LEU A 48 -3.99 -13.19 -7.56
N PRO A 49 -4.92 -13.06 -6.61
CA PRO A 49 -4.72 -12.17 -5.48
C PRO A 49 -3.49 -12.67 -4.72
N LEU A 50 -2.44 -11.87 -4.70
CA LEU A 50 -1.13 -12.25 -4.17
C LEU A 50 -1.10 -12.39 -2.64
N SER A 51 -2.14 -11.97 -1.96
CA SER A 51 -2.41 -12.34 -0.57
C SER A 51 -3.91 -12.26 -0.27
N ASN A 52 -4.42 -13.25 0.43
CA ASN A 52 -5.76 -13.21 1.04
C ASN A 52 -5.70 -12.61 2.46
N ASP A 53 -4.64 -11.91 2.79
CA ASP A 53 -4.39 -11.48 4.15
C ASP A 53 -5.03 -10.12 4.39
N TYR A 54 -5.63 -9.99 5.56
CA TYR A 54 -5.99 -8.71 6.12
C TYR A 54 -4.73 -8.14 6.79
N LYS A 55 -4.45 -6.88 6.56
CA LYS A 55 -3.30 -6.21 7.17
C LYS A 55 -3.77 -5.08 8.04
N LEU A 56 -3.29 -5.05 9.26
CA LEU A 56 -3.50 -3.96 10.19
C LEU A 56 -2.15 -3.32 10.48
N THR A 57 -2.04 -2.02 10.23
CA THR A 57 -0.83 -1.25 10.44
C THR A 57 -1.13 -0.08 11.35
N MET A 58 -0.48 -0.04 12.50
CA MET A 58 -0.49 1.16 13.35
C MET A 58 0.50 2.16 12.79
N LEU A 59 0.06 3.38 12.56
CA LEU A 59 0.88 4.46 12.00
C LEU A 59 1.54 5.21 13.15
N ASP A 60 2.82 5.50 13.00
CA ASP A 60 3.54 6.37 13.93
C ASP A 60 3.17 7.84 13.64
N VAL A 61 2.15 8.31 14.29
CA VAL A 61 1.65 9.69 14.17
C VAL A 61 2.08 10.58 15.34
N GLY A 62 2.94 10.06 16.22
CA GLY A 62 3.42 10.76 17.40
C GLY A 62 2.39 10.74 18.52
N GLN A 63 1.65 11.83 18.71
CA GLN A 63 0.54 11.88 19.65
C GLN A 63 -0.76 11.46 18.94
N GLY A 64 -1.58 10.66 19.62
CA GLY A 64 -2.83 10.15 19.09
C GLY A 64 -2.69 8.83 18.34
N ASP A 65 -3.78 8.43 17.71
CA ASP A 65 -3.91 7.16 17.04
C ASP A 65 -4.18 7.34 15.55
N ALA A 66 -3.64 6.43 14.76
CA ALA A 66 -4.01 6.24 13.36
C ALA A 66 -3.76 4.79 12.99
N ILE A 67 -4.79 4.08 12.54
CA ILE A 67 -4.74 2.66 12.22
C ILE A 67 -5.20 2.46 10.79
N LEU A 68 -4.33 1.90 9.97
CA LEU A 68 -4.66 1.51 8.61
C LEU A 68 -5.01 0.03 8.58
N PHE A 69 -6.21 -0.27 8.09
CA PHE A 69 -6.67 -1.62 7.84
C PHE A 69 -6.86 -1.84 6.34
N GLU A 70 -6.24 -2.88 5.82
CA GLU A 70 -6.26 -3.27 4.41
C GLU A 70 -6.95 -4.62 4.28
N THR A 71 -7.90 -4.71 3.35
CA THR A 71 -8.59 -5.97 3.06
C THR A 71 -7.90 -6.71 1.92
N ASN A 72 -8.20 -8.00 1.80
CA ASN A 72 -7.76 -8.82 0.67
C ASN A 72 -8.32 -8.35 -0.71
N ARG A 73 -9.31 -7.46 -0.71
CA ARG A 73 -9.87 -6.84 -1.92
C ARG A 73 -9.23 -5.51 -2.27
N GLN A 74 -8.13 -5.17 -1.59
CA GLN A 74 -7.45 -3.88 -1.73
C GLN A 74 -8.29 -2.68 -1.29
N GLU A 75 -9.32 -2.90 -0.47
CA GLU A 75 -10.05 -1.82 0.18
C GLU A 75 -9.25 -1.35 1.40
N SER A 76 -9.23 -0.07 1.63
CA SER A 76 -8.50 0.57 2.71
C SER A 76 -9.42 1.32 3.66
N LEU A 77 -9.25 1.07 4.94
CA LEU A 77 -9.93 1.75 6.02
C LEU A 77 -8.87 2.43 6.91
N LEU A 78 -9.00 3.73 7.09
CA LEU A 78 -8.21 4.47 8.06
C LEU A 78 -9.09 4.81 9.27
N ILE A 79 -8.63 4.43 10.45
CA ILE A 79 -9.29 4.74 11.73
C ILE A 79 -8.43 5.76 12.44
N ASP A 80 -9.00 6.92 12.68
CA ASP A 80 -8.35 8.11 13.20
C ASP A 80 -7.19 8.63 12.34
N THR A 81 -6.80 9.86 12.55
CA THR A 81 -5.81 10.53 11.70
C THR A 81 -4.60 11.06 12.48
N GLY A 82 -4.60 10.84 13.79
CA GLY A 82 -3.64 11.50 14.65
C GLY A 82 -3.87 13.02 14.69
N GLY A 83 -3.01 13.68 15.42
CA GLY A 83 -3.05 15.13 15.55
C GLY A 83 -2.16 15.57 16.71
N LYS A 84 -1.66 16.78 16.66
CA LYS A 84 -0.86 17.36 17.72
C LYS A 84 -1.58 18.56 18.32
N LEU A 85 -1.69 18.60 19.65
CA LEU A 85 -2.06 19.81 20.36
C LEU A 85 -0.94 20.85 20.16
N LEU A 86 -1.26 21.96 19.50
CA LEU A 86 -0.32 23.06 19.30
C LEU A 86 -0.10 23.78 20.62
N GLN A 87 1.14 23.97 21.03
CA GLN A 87 1.47 24.88 22.12
C GLN A 87 1.47 26.31 21.61
N GLU A 88 1.21 27.27 22.50
CA GLU A 88 1.25 28.70 22.15
C GLU A 88 2.58 29.06 21.48
N GLY A 89 2.51 29.53 20.22
CA GLY A 89 3.70 29.91 19.42
C GLY A 89 4.20 28.85 18.44
N GLU A 90 3.66 27.63 18.44
CA GLU A 90 3.94 26.63 17.40
C GLU A 90 3.08 26.88 16.16
N SER A 91 3.72 26.93 14.99
CA SER A 91 2.98 26.97 13.72
C SER A 91 2.35 25.60 13.43
N SER A 92 1.14 25.60 12.88
CA SER A 92 0.36 24.43 12.49
C SER A 92 1.00 23.55 11.38
N GLN A 93 2.30 23.67 11.15
CA GLN A 93 3.01 23.03 10.03
C GLN A 93 3.48 21.60 10.28
N HIS A 94 3.08 20.95 11.36
CA HIS A 94 3.33 19.52 11.51
C HIS A 94 2.21 18.73 10.83
N ASN A 95 2.32 18.66 9.52
CA ASN A 95 1.47 17.81 8.70
C ASN A 95 1.83 16.34 8.96
N ILE A 96 1.28 15.74 10.01
CA ILE A 96 1.41 14.32 10.32
C ILE A 96 0.99 13.50 9.09
N SER A 97 -0.08 13.90 8.44
CA SER A 97 -0.53 13.31 7.17
C SER A 97 0.56 13.30 6.12
N LYS A 98 1.26 14.40 5.93
CA LYS A 98 2.30 14.54 4.89
C LYS A 98 3.53 13.70 5.17
N PHE A 99 3.94 13.58 6.42
CA PHE A 99 5.21 12.93 6.78
C PHE A 99 5.04 11.49 7.25
N HIS A 100 3.88 11.09 7.73
CA HIS A 100 3.63 9.77 8.29
C HIS A 100 2.55 9.00 7.53
N ILE A 101 1.34 9.57 7.36
CA ILE A 101 0.22 8.85 6.75
C ILE A 101 0.45 8.65 5.24
N LEU A 102 0.65 9.73 4.47
CA LEU A 102 0.82 9.63 3.02
C LEU A 102 2.01 8.78 2.57
N PRO A 103 3.20 8.84 3.21
CA PRO A 103 4.30 7.94 2.86
C PRO A 103 3.95 6.47 3.10
N THR A 104 3.23 6.16 4.19
CA THR A 104 2.80 4.81 4.49
C THR A 104 1.77 4.31 3.48
N LEU A 105 0.76 5.11 3.15
CA LEU A 105 -0.21 4.77 2.11
C LEU A 105 0.48 4.50 0.77
N LYS A 106 1.46 5.34 0.39
CA LYS A 106 2.26 5.15 -0.83
C LYS A 106 3.09 3.88 -0.79
N LYS A 107 3.72 3.57 0.34
CA LYS A 107 4.48 2.33 0.54
C LYS A 107 3.60 1.09 0.34
N HIS A 108 2.35 1.15 0.79
CA HIS A 108 1.37 0.08 0.63
C HIS A 108 0.65 0.09 -0.74
N GLY A 109 0.97 1.04 -1.62
CA GLY A 109 0.33 1.16 -2.94
C GLY A 109 -1.09 1.72 -2.91
N ILE A 110 -1.53 2.24 -1.75
CA ILE A 110 -2.86 2.81 -1.57
C ILE A 110 -2.89 4.22 -2.17
N LYS A 111 -3.72 4.42 -3.18
CA LYS A 111 -3.90 5.71 -3.86
C LYS A 111 -5.07 6.51 -3.31
N LYS A 112 -6.01 5.83 -2.67
CA LYS A 112 -7.25 6.40 -2.13
C LYS A 112 -7.63 5.60 -0.90
N ILE A 113 -8.05 6.28 0.15
CA ILE A 113 -8.68 5.68 1.32
C ILE A 113 -10.16 5.49 0.99
N ASP A 114 -10.68 4.25 1.09
CA ASP A 114 -12.07 3.95 0.79
C ASP A 114 -12.99 4.32 1.94
N TYR A 115 -12.51 4.11 3.17
CA TYR A 115 -13.27 4.42 4.37
C TYR A 115 -12.39 5.14 5.38
N LEU A 116 -12.94 6.19 5.98
CA LEU A 116 -12.30 6.95 7.06
C LEU A 116 -13.26 7.00 8.25
N ILE A 117 -12.81 6.51 9.40
CA ILE A 117 -13.56 6.54 10.64
C ILE A 117 -12.82 7.41 11.64
N VAL A 118 -13.53 8.34 12.25
CA VAL A 118 -13.04 9.12 13.40
C VAL A 118 -13.78 8.62 14.63
N THR A 119 -13.03 8.14 15.63
CA THR A 119 -13.63 7.55 16.83
C THR A 119 -14.28 8.60 17.72
N HIS A 120 -13.63 9.75 17.88
CA HIS A 120 -14.16 10.86 18.66
C HIS A 120 -13.49 12.21 18.31
N PRO A 121 -14.14 13.35 18.62
CA PRO A 121 -13.72 14.66 18.11
C PRO A 121 -12.60 15.32 18.95
N HIS A 122 -11.60 14.55 19.35
CA HIS A 122 -10.38 15.11 19.94
C HIS A 122 -9.30 15.29 18.89
N ILE A 123 -8.44 16.30 19.08
CA ILE A 123 -7.46 16.68 18.07
C ILE A 123 -6.43 15.56 17.78
N GLU A 124 -6.12 14.75 18.78
CA GLU A 124 -5.25 13.60 18.66
C GLU A 124 -5.82 12.47 17.79
N HIS A 125 -7.11 12.53 17.43
CA HIS A 125 -7.79 11.54 16.60
C HIS A 125 -8.26 12.11 15.25
N MET A 126 -8.57 13.41 15.20
CA MET A 126 -9.10 14.03 13.99
C MET A 126 -8.29 15.22 13.47
N GLY A 127 -7.11 15.47 14.05
CA GLY A 127 -6.35 16.69 13.75
C GLY A 127 -5.93 16.84 12.30
N GLU A 128 -5.73 15.73 11.59
CA GLU A 128 -5.33 15.73 10.18
C GLU A 128 -6.49 15.44 9.21
N LEU A 129 -7.73 15.33 9.71
CA LEU A 129 -8.91 14.98 8.92
C LEU A 129 -9.08 15.87 7.70
N ASN A 130 -9.03 17.19 7.88
CA ASN A 130 -9.23 18.16 6.80
C ASN A 130 -8.21 18.00 5.67
N PHE A 131 -6.97 17.64 6.01
CA PHE A 131 -5.91 17.43 5.02
C PHE A 131 -6.10 16.15 4.20
N LEU A 132 -6.77 15.14 4.76
CA LEU A 132 -6.94 13.84 4.10
C LEU A 132 -8.17 13.79 3.20
N ILE A 133 -9.14 14.69 3.38
CA ILE A 133 -10.37 14.73 2.59
C ILE A 133 -10.34 15.74 1.43
N GLU A 134 -9.25 16.54 1.30
CA GLU A 134 -8.98 17.41 0.16
C GLU A 134 -8.33 16.63 -1.00
#